data_de70595cf3dc0d388530e0d9768b5805
#
_entry.id   de70595cf3dc0d388530e0d9768b5805
#
_cell.length_a   1.000
_cell.length_b   1.000
_cell.length_c   1.000
_cell.angle_alpha   90.00
_cell.angle_beta   90.00
_cell.angle_gamma   90.00
#
_symmetry.space_group_name_H-M   'P 1'
#
loop_
_entity.id
_entity.type
_entity.pdbx_description
1 polymer ?
#
loop_
_entity_poly.entity_id
_entity_poly.type
_entity_poly.pdbx_seq_one_letter_code
_entity_poly.pdbx_strand_id
1 'polypeptide(L)'
;MSQSTYTLQCISRAVAFMSEKTRDGKTPDLEAIATAAGLSKYHFNRVYKLATGETPQETLTRFKLARAADQLRDHEVSVTDAAFAAGYGSSQAFAKALKRVLSASATDVRIDHERLGNAIETLKIPQSRGEGSVSIEIAKLEPFEAIAIRTDSAYPALNERYWALFEAAGDPAIVEAILGQPYGDIGPDNWNTLRFDCSLKLSAPAKTYPENIVETQIVGGLALLKRHLGSYDHLPASIDDLYHATLCLKDVKIAEEPLLFHYLDDPEITAEAELRTDVYLPLVA
;
A
#
# COMPACT_ATOMS: atom_id res chain seq x y z
N MET A 1 9.49 15.26 -24.36
CA MET A 1 9.20 13.98 -23.68
C MET A 1 9.19 14.28 -22.19
N SER A 2 8.07 14.14 -21.51
CA SER A 2 8.01 14.33 -20.04
C SER A 2 8.86 13.23 -19.39
N GLN A 3 9.85 13.62 -18.56
CA GLN A 3 10.61 12.64 -17.79
C GLN A 3 9.65 12.01 -16.75
N SER A 4 9.60 10.68 -16.76
CA SER A 4 8.84 9.90 -15.76
C SER A 4 9.36 10.20 -14.36
N THR A 5 8.47 10.34 -13.39
CA THR A 5 8.84 10.51 -11.98
C THR A 5 9.58 9.27 -11.47
N TYR A 6 10.33 9.40 -10.37
CA TYR A 6 10.99 8.25 -9.73
C TYR A 6 9.98 7.15 -9.37
N THR A 7 8.83 7.54 -8.81
CA THR A 7 7.76 6.62 -8.42
C THR A 7 7.22 5.84 -9.63
N LEU A 8 6.98 6.50 -10.76
CA LEU A 8 6.54 5.81 -11.99
C LEU A 8 7.61 4.86 -12.54
N GLN A 9 8.89 5.18 -12.37
CA GLN A 9 9.97 4.26 -12.73
C GLN A 9 9.99 3.02 -11.82
N CYS A 10 9.71 3.19 -10.50
CA CYS A 10 9.55 2.08 -9.57
C CYS A 10 8.41 1.15 -10.01
N ILE A 11 7.25 1.72 -10.37
CA ILE A 11 6.10 0.93 -10.86
C ILE A 11 6.45 0.20 -12.16
N SER A 12 7.15 0.85 -13.08
CA SER A 12 7.59 0.21 -14.33
C SER A 12 8.52 -0.99 -14.08
N ARG A 13 9.44 -0.88 -13.10
CA ARG A 13 10.29 -2.00 -12.67
C ARG A 13 9.49 -3.16 -12.09
N ALA A 14 8.49 -2.86 -11.25
CA ALA A 14 7.59 -3.87 -10.70
C ALA A 14 6.84 -4.64 -11.79
N VAL A 15 6.25 -3.92 -12.75
CA VAL A 15 5.51 -4.51 -13.87
C VAL A 15 6.43 -5.40 -14.71
N ALA A 16 7.63 -4.92 -15.05
CA ALA A 16 8.62 -5.69 -15.80
C ALA A 16 9.04 -6.97 -15.07
N PHE A 17 9.31 -6.89 -13.76
CA PHE A 17 9.66 -8.02 -12.93
C PHE A 17 8.54 -9.06 -12.86
N MET A 18 7.30 -8.64 -12.62
CA MET A 18 6.14 -9.54 -12.61
C MET A 18 5.92 -10.23 -13.96
N SER A 19 6.07 -9.49 -15.06
CA SER A 19 5.95 -10.03 -16.42
C SER A 19 7.02 -11.08 -16.70
N GLU A 20 8.28 -10.82 -16.35
CA GLU A 20 9.39 -11.77 -16.50
C GLU A 20 9.15 -13.05 -15.70
N LYS A 21 8.87 -12.92 -14.39
CA LYS A 21 8.64 -14.09 -13.53
C LYS A 21 7.45 -14.93 -13.97
N THR A 22 6.36 -14.29 -14.39
CA THR A 22 5.18 -14.99 -14.91
C THR A 22 5.50 -15.74 -16.20
N ARG A 23 6.30 -15.15 -17.10
CA ARG A 23 6.76 -15.82 -18.33
C ARG A 23 7.57 -17.08 -18.01
N ASP A 24 8.39 -17.02 -16.96
CA ASP A 24 9.19 -18.17 -16.47
C ASP A 24 8.35 -19.20 -15.69
N GLY A 25 7.04 -19.01 -15.57
CA GLY A 25 6.15 -19.91 -14.80
C GLY A 25 6.19 -19.71 -13.29
N LYS A 26 6.83 -18.64 -12.82
CA LYS A 26 6.95 -18.32 -11.39
C LYS A 26 5.91 -17.29 -10.97
N THR A 27 5.51 -17.35 -9.70
CA THR A 27 4.65 -16.35 -9.07
C THR A 27 5.46 -15.69 -7.97
N PRO A 28 5.96 -14.47 -8.17
CA PRO A 28 6.65 -13.74 -7.12
C PRO A 28 5.66 -13.33 -6.02
N ASP A 29 6.12 -13.28 -4.79
CA ASP A 29 5.37 -12.70 -3.68
C ASP A 29 5.46 -11.16 -3.68
N LEU A 30 4.64 -10.53 -2.83
CA LEU A 30 4.56 -9.07 -2.76
C LEU A 30 5.89 -8.42 -2.35
N GLU A 31 6.65 -9.08 -1.47
CA GLU A 31 7.92 -8.57 -0.97
C GLU A 31 9.00 -8.55 -2.06
N ALA A 32 9.09 -9.63 -2.85
CA ALA A 32 9.98 -9.69 -4.01
C ALA A 32 9.65 -8.64 -5.07
N ILE A 33 8.35 -8.37 -5.31
CA ILE A 33 7.91 -7.35 -6.26
C ILE A 33 8.26 -5.95 -5.75
N ALA A 34 7.99 -5.65 -4.47
CA ALA A 34 8.32 -4.37 -3.85
C ALA A 34 9.83 -4.10 -3.87
N THR A 35 10.64 -5.13 -3.54
CA THR A 35 12.11 -5.06 -3.61
C THR A 35 12.59 -4.75 -5.04
N ALA A 36 12.04 -5.43 -6.05
CA ALA A 36 12.37 -5.18 -7.45
C ALA A 36 11.97 -3.76 -7.89
N ALA A 37 10.91 -3.22 -7.32
CA ALA A 37 10.49 -1.83 -7.53
C ALA A 37 11.43 -0.82 -6.86
N GLY A 38 12.16 -1.22 -5.81
CA GLY A 38 12.93 -0.31 -4.95
C GLY A 38 12.04 0.48 -4.01
N LEU A 39 10.96 -0.14 -3.52
CA LEU A 39 10.01 0.41 -2.55
C LEU A 39 9.84 -0.57 -1.40
N SER A 40 9.56 -0.04 -0.19
CA SER A 40 9.19 -0.89 0.92
C SER A 40 7.82 -1.56 0.66
N LYS A 41 7.61 -2.75 1.21
CA LYS A 41 6.33 -3.47 1.10
C LYS A 41 5.15 -2.68 1.67
N TYR A 42 5.40 -1.76 2.61
CA TYR A 42 4.37 -0.95 3.26
C TYR A 42 3.75 0.08 2.31
N HIS A 43 4.58 0.67 1.45
CA HIS A 43 4.14 1.70 0.51
C HIS A 43 3.78 1.14 -0.86
N PHE A 44 4.42 0.03 -1.26
CA PHE A 44 4.36 -0.49 -2.62
C PHE A 44 2.92 -0.79 -3.07
N ASN A 45 2.13 -1.51 -2.27
CA ASN A 45 0.79 -1.94 -2.67
C ASN A 45 -0.11 -0.74 -3.01
N ARG A 46 -0.06 0.29 -2.16
CA ARG A 46 -0.89 1.49 -2.33
C ARG A 46 -0.44 2.34 -3.52
N VAL A 47 0.86 2.63 -3.61
CA VAL A 47 1.45 3.36 -4.76
C VAL A 47 1.14 2.64 -6.06
N TYR A 48 1.31 1.32 -6.09
CA TYR A 48 1.03 0.50 -7.27
C TYR A 48 -0.44 0.63 -7.71
N LYS A 49 -1.37 0.46 -6.77
CA LYS A 49 -2.82 0.55 -7.04
C LYS A 49 -3.22 1.95 -7.53
N LEU A 50 -2.67 3.01 -6.94
CA LEU A 50 -2.94 4.39 -7.37
C LEU A 50 -2.39 4.67 -8.78
N ALA A 51 -1.18 4.17 -9.08
CA ALA A 51 -0.55 4.38 -10.37
C ALA A 51 -1.20 3.57 -11.50
N THR A 52 -1.65 2.34 -11.21
CA THR A 52 -2.11 1.39 -12.23
C THR A 52 -3.63 1.15 -12.23
N GLY A 53 -4.32 1.54 -11.15
CA GLY A 53 -5.74 1.26 -10.95
C GLY A 53 -6.06 -0.16 -10.50
N GLU A 54 -5.06 -1.02 -10.31
CA GLU A 54 -5.21 -2.42 -9.91
C GLU A 54 -4.15 -2.81 -8.84
N THR A 55 -4.40 -3.88 -8.11
CA THR A 55 -3.43 -4.42 -7.17
C THR A 55 -2.34 -5.22 -7.89
N PRO A 56 -1.13 -5.41 -7.30
CA PRO A 56 -0.10 -6.28 -7.86
C PRO A 56 -0.60 -7.72 -8.10
N GLN A 57 -1.49 -8.22 -7.23
CA GLN A 57 -2.08 -9.55 -7.38
C GLN A 57 -3.03 -9.65 -8.59
N GLU A 58 -3.79 -8.58 -8.86
CA GLU A 58 -4.63 -8.51 -10.06
C GLU A 58 -3.78 -8.48 -11.34
N THR A 59 -2.69 -7.70 -11.34
CA THR A 59 -1.72 -7.69 -12.44
C THR A 59 -1.10 -9.06 -12.68
N LEU A 60 -0.64 -9.76 -11.62
CA LEU A 60 -0.13 -11.12 -11.73
C LEU A 60 -1.16 -12.08 -12.30
N THR A 61 -2.41 -11.96 -11.87
CA THR A 61 -3.52 -12.77 -12.41
C THR A 61 -3.72 -12.52 -13.89
N ARG A 62 -3.67 -11.24 -14.34
CA ARG A 62 -3.75 -10.88 -15.76
C ARG A 62 -2.60 -11.48 -16.56
N PHE A 63 -1.37 -11.37 -16.09
CA PHE A 63 -0.19 -11.92 -16.78
C PHE A 63 -0.27 -13.45 -16.92
N LYS A 64 -0.72 -14.15 -15.85
CA LYS A 64 -0.96 -15.60 -15.92
C LYS A 64 -2.03 -15.95 -16.93
N LEU A 65 -3.13 -15.20 -16.97
CA LEU A 65 -4.18 -15.40 -17.96
C LEU A 65 -3.68 -15.14 -19.38
N ALA A 66 -2.93 -14.05 -19.59
CA ALA A 66 -2.35 -13.74 -20.88
C ALA A 66 -1.42 -14.86 -21.38
N ARG A 67 -0.57 -15.40 -20.50
CA ARG A 67 0.32 -16.53 -20.79
C ARG A 67 -0.46 -17.79 -21.16
N ALA A 68 -1.47 -18.15 -20.36
CA ALA A 68 -2.29 -19.34 -20.66
C ALA A 68 -3.09 -19.19 -21.96
N ALA A 69 -3.60 -18.00 -22.22
CA ALA A 69 -4.29 -17.70 -23.47
C ALA A 69 -3.34 -17.80 -24.68
N ASP A 70 -2.10 -17.36 -24.53
CA ASP A 70 -1.09 -17.52 -25.58
C ASP A 70 -0.75 -19.00 -25.87
N GLN A 71 -0.68 -19.83 -24.82
CA GLN A 71 -0.50 -21.27 -24.96
C GLN A 71 -1.68 -21.96 -25.66
N LEU A 72 -2.92 -21.46 -25.50
CA LEU A 72 -4.10 -21.99 -26.18
C LEU A 72 -4.13 -21.72 -27.70
N ARG A 73 -3.21 -20.89 -28.23
CA ARG A 73 -3.01 -20.74 -29.68
C ARG A 73 -2.46 -22.01 -30.31
N ASP A 74 -1.71 -22.78 -29.54
CA ASP A 74 -1.29 -24.12 -29.94
C ASP A 74 -2.48 -25.09 -29.75
N HIS A 75 -2.98 -25.65 -30.85
CA HIS A 75 -4.11 -26.58 -30.83
C HIS A 75 -3.83 -27.88 -30.11
N GLU A 76 -2.55 -28.25 -29.94
CA GLU A 76 -2.10 -29.44 -29.20
C GLU A 76 -2.21 -29.24 -27.67
N VAL A 77 -2.19 -27.99 -27.20
CA VAL A 77 -2.29 -27.70 -25.77
C VAL A 77 -3.74 -27.80 -25.30
N SER A 78 -4.02 -28.64 -24.32
CA SER A 78 -5.36 -28.75 -23.74
C SER A 78 -5.68 -27.52 -22.85
N VAL A 79 -6.97 -27.19 -22.71
CA VAL A 79 -7.43 -26.13 -21.77
C VAL A 79 -6.99 -26.44 -20.33
N THR A 80 -6.94 -27.72 -19.99
CA THR A 80 -6.52 -28.21 -18.68
C THR A 80 -5.02 -27.95 -18.45
N ASP A 81 -4.19 -28.25 -19.44
CA ASP A 81 -2.74 -28.02 -19.35
C ASP A 81 -2.41 -26.52 -19.28
N ALA A 82 -3.07 -25.71 -20.12
CA ALA A 82 -2.92 -24.26 -20.05
C ALA A 82 -3.37 -23.67 -18.69
N ALA A 83 -4.43 -24.20 -18.09
CA ALA A 83 -4.89 -23.80 -16.77
C ALA A 83 -3.85 -24.12 -15.68
N PHE A 84 -3.32 -25.35 -15.67
CA PHE A 84 -2.30 -25.74 -14.70
C PHE A 84 -0.98 -24.98 -14.92
N ALA A 85 -0.55 -24.77 -16.15
CA ALA A 85 0.63 -23.96 -16.48
C ALA A 85 0.49 -22.48 -16.02
N ALA A 86 -0.73 -21.96 -15.97
CA ALA A 86 -1.05 -20.66 -15.42
C ALA A 86 -1.21 -20.64 -13.89
N GLY A 87 -1.06 -21.79 -13.22
CA GLY A 87 -1.15 -21.92 -11.77
C GLY A 87 -2.58 -22.00 -11.22
N TYR A 88 -3.56 -22.37 -12.04
CA TYR A 88 -4.93 -22.60 -11.59
C TYR A 88 -5.08 -24.07 -11.12
N GLY A 89 -5.79 -24.26 -9.99
CA GLY A 89 -6.07 -25.59 -9.45
C GLY A 89 -7.08 -26.43 -10.24
N SER A 90 -7.77 -25.82 -11.22
CA SER A 90 -8.71 -26.52 -12.11
C SER A 90 -8.98 -25.72 -13.40
N SER A 91 -9.36 -26.45 -14.46
CA SER A 91 -9.79 -25.83 -15.74
C SER A 91 -11.04 -24.97 -15.59
N GLN A 92 -11.92 -25.27 -14.64
CA GLN A 92 -13.13 -24.50 -14.35
C GLN A 92 -12.79 -23.15 -13.71
N ALA A 93 -11.86 -23.12 -12.75
CA ALA A 93 -11.38 -21.88 -12.12
C ALA A 93 -10.71 -20.98 -13.15
N PHE A 94 -9.90 -21.56 -14.04
CA PHE A 94 -9.29 -20.86 -15.16
C PHE A 94 -10.34 -20.28 -16.14
N ALA A 95 -11.31 -21.09 -16.59
CA ALA A 95 -12.35 -20.65 -17.50
C ALA A 95 -13.18 -19.48 -16.91
N LYS A 96 -13.49 -19.54 -15.60
CA LYS A 96 -14.18 -18.46 -14.89
C LYS A 96 -13.34 -17.18 -14.83
N ALA A 97 -12.04 -17.30 -14.56
CA ALA A 97 -11.13 -16.16 -14.54
C ALA A 97 -10.95 -15.55 -15.94
N LEU A 98 -10.78 -16.38 -16.97
CA LEU A 98 -10.67 -15.97 -18.36
C LEU A 98 -11.91 -15.17 -18.80
N LYS A 99 -13.11 -15.72 -18.55
CA LYS A 99 -14.37 -15.06 -18.88
C LYS A 99 -14.54 -13.72 -18.16
N ARG A 100 -14.13 -13.65 -16.86
CA ARG A 100 -14.22 -12.42 -16.07
C ARG A 100 -13.30 -11.32 -16.59
N VAL A 101 -12.07 -11.67 -17.00
CA VAL A 101 -11.03 -10.68 -17.35
C VAL A 101 -11.06 -10.32 -18.83
N LEU A 102 -11.28 -11.31 -19.73
CA LEU A 102 -11.25 -11.13 -21.18
C LEU A 102 -12.65 -11.09 -21.82
N SER A 103 -13.73 -11.35 -21.04
CA SER A 103 -15.09 -11.53 -21.56
C SER A 103 -15.17 -12.62 -22.66
N ALA A 104 -14.23 -13.58 -22.66
CA ALA A 104 -14.06 -14.62 -23.65
C ALA A 104 -13.99 -16.00 -23.01
N SER A 105 -14.48 -17.05 -23.70
CA SER A 105 -14.27 -18.43 -23.30
C SER A 105 -12.94 -18.98 -23.85
N ALA A 106 -12.48 -20.13 -23.34
CA ALA A 106 -11.29 -20.80 -23.86
C ALA A 106 -11.47 -21.22 -25.36
N THR A 107 -12.70 -21.44 -25.78
CA THR A 107 -13.05 -21.72 -27.19
C THR A 107 -12.96 -20.47 -28.05
N ASP A 108 -13.47 -19.32 -27.55
CA ASP A 108 -13.38 -18.05 -28.24
C ASP A 108 -11.92 -17.62 -28.46
N VAL A 109 -11.07 -17.90 -27.43
CA VAL A 109 -9.62 -17.66 -27.45
C VAL A 109 -8.93 -18.44 -28.59
N ARG A 110 -9.36 -19.67 -28.86
CA ARG A 110 -8.80 -20.50 -29.95
C ARG A 110 -9.21 -20.07 -31.34
N ILE A 111 -10.37 -19.46 -31.47
CA ILE A 111 -10.96 -19.12 -32.78
C ILE A 111 -10.53 -17.74 -33.26
N ASP A 112 -10.41 -16.76 -32.35
CA ASP A 112 -10.13 -15.36 -32.69
C ASP A 112 -8.77 -14.91 -32.14
N HIS A 113 -7.70 -15.28 -32.84
CA HIS A 113 -6.32 -14.95 -32.48
C HIS A 113 -6.01 -13.45 -32.48
N GLU A 114 -6.63 -12.68 -33.35
CA GLU A 114 -6.38 -11.23 -33.49
C GLU A 114 -7.02 -10.47 -32.32
N ARG A 115 -8.28 -10.77 -32.02
CA ARG A 115 -9.01 -10.20 -30.88
C ARG A 115 -8.34 -10.54 -29.56
N LEU A 116 -7.84 -11.76 -29.43
CA LEU A 116 -7.10 -12.21 -28.27
C LEU A 116 -5.75 -11.51 -28.13
N GLY A 117 -5.02 -11.33 -29.23
CA GLY A 117 -3.75 -10.60 -29.26
C GLY A 117 -3.94 -9.18 -28.72
N ASN A 118 -4.95 -8.46 -29.21
CA ASN A 118 -5.28 -7.12 -28.75
C ASN A 118 -5.72 -7.09 -27.27
N ALA A 119 -6.50 -8.07 -26.81
CA ALA A 119 -6.90 -8.19 -25.42
C ALA A 119 -5.68 -8.48 -24.50
N ILE A 120 -4.77 -9.34 -24.91
CA ILE A 120 -3.54 -9.66 -24.19
C ILE A 120 -2.64 -8.43 -24.09
N GLU A 121 -2.44 -7.69 -25.17
CA GLU A 121 -1.65 -6.46 -25.16
C GLU A 121 -2.29 -5.38 -24.27
N THR A 122 -3.61 -5.21 -24.33
CA THR A 122 -4.35 -4.31 -23.42
C THR A 122 -4.19 -4.74 -21.96
N LEU A 123 -4.15 -6.04 -21.69
CA LEU A 123 -3.93 -6.58 -20.34
C LEU A 123 -2.50 -6.34 -19.82
N LYS A 124 -1.53 -6.11 -20.69
CA LYS A 124 -0.13 -5.82 -20.29
C LYS A 124 0.09 -4.38 -19.89
N ILE A 125 -0.81 -3.47 -20.22
CA ILE A 125 -0.69 -2.04 -19.93
C ILE A 125 -1.55 -1.69 -18.72
N PRO A 126 -0.96 -1.23 -17.60
CA PRO A 126 -1.73 -0.70 -16.48
C PRO A 126 -2.48 0.57 -16.89
N GLN A 127 -3.72 0.70 -16.46
CA GLN A 127 -4.52 1.91 -16.72
C GLN A 127 -4.11 3.01 -15.75
N SER A 128 -3.63 4.15 -16.25
CA SER A 128 -3.35 5.33 -15.43
C SER A 128 -4.65 6.06 -15.08
N ARG A 129 -4.80 6.48 -13.82
CA ARG A 129 -5.86 7.39 -13.37
C ARG A 129 -5.38 8.85 -13.40
N GLY A 130 -6.32 9.74 -13.69
CA GLY A 130 -6.11 11.15 -13.96
C GLY A 130 -5.66 12.02 -12.78
N GLU A 131 -5.19 13.21 -13.13
CA GLU A 131 -4.63 14.25 -12.27
C GLU A 131 -5.71 14.90 -11.40
N GLY A 132 -5.45 14.97 -10.08
CA GLY A 132 -6.18 15.79 -9.13
C GLY A 132 -5.24 16.81 -8.48
N SER A 133 -5.69 18.05 -8.25
CA SER A 133 -4.94 19.06 -7.51
C SER A 133 -5.13 18.82 -6.01
N VAL A 134 -4.04 18.54 -5.29
CA VAL A 134 -4.05 18.27 -3.84
C VAL A 134 -3.10 19.23 -3.15
N SER A 135 -3.56 19.84 -2.03
CA SER A 135 -2.69 20.68 -1.19
C SER A 135 -1.85 19.78 -0.27
N ILE A 136 -0.55 19.72 -0.55
CA ILE A 136 0.44 18.94 0.22
C ILE A 136 1.64 19.83 0.50
N GLU A 137 2.18 19.72 1.70
CA GLU A 137 3.35 20.46 2.15
C GLU A 137 4.57 19.54 2.27
N ILE A 138 5.76 20.10 2.09
CA ILE A 138 7.01 19.40 2.45
C ILE A 138 7.37 19.88 3.86
N ALA A 139 7.43 18.93 4.79
CA ALA A 139 7.80 19.16 6.17
C ALA A 139 9.15 18.52 6.49
N LYS A 140 9.86 19.05 7.47
CA LYS A 140 11.03 18.43 8.07
C LYS A 140 10.68 18.04 9.50
N LEU A 141 10.77 16.74 9.79
CA LEU A 141 10.62 16.20 11.13
C LEU A 141 11.99 16.13 11.79
N GLU A 142 12.10 16.65 13.00
CA GLU A 142 13.27 16.36 13.83
C GLU A 142 13.07 14.99 14.50
N PRO A 143 14.13 14.16 14.64
CA PRO A 143 14.02 12.87 15.32
C PRO A 143 13.75 13.07 16.81
N PHE A 144 12.95 12.19 17.40
CA PHE A 144 12.66 12.23 18.83
C PHE A 144 12.37 10.85 19.41
N GLU A 145 12.56 10.72 20.71
CA GLU A 145 12.22 9.51 21.48
C GLU A 145 10.74 9.50 21.82
N ALA A 146 10.15 8.30 21.81
CA ALA A 146 8.76 8.05 22.18
C ALA A 146 8.62 6.73 22.93
N ILE A 147 7.54 6.56 23.67
CA ILE A 147 7.10 5.26 24.17
C ILE A 147 6.03 4.69 23.27
N ALA A 148 6.01 3.38 23.09
CA ALA A 148 5.09 2.74 22.18
C ALA A 148 4.55 1.41 22.71
N ILE A 149 3.29 1.11 22.32
CA ILE A 149 2.72 -0.24 22.36
C ILE A 149 2.55 -0.72 20.94
N ARG A 150 3.21 -1.83 20.62
CA ARG A 150 3.09 -2.50 19.31
C ARG A 150 1.90 -3.43 19.30
N THR A 151 1.12 -3.37 18.23
CA THR A 151 -0.04 -4.25 18.09
C THR A 151 0.01 -5.01 16.77
N ASP A 152 -0.24 -6.32 16.86
CA ASP A 152 -0.37 -7.20 15.69
C ASP A 152 -1.84 -7.36 15.27
N SER A 153 -2.77 -6.62 15.89
CA SER A 153 -4.20 -6.79 15.65
C SER A 153 -5.01 -5.52 15.81
N ALA A 154 -6.05 -5.47 15.01
CA ALA A 154 -7.30 -4.73 15.09
C ALA A 154 -7.26 -3.27 15.59
N TYR A 155 -7.56 -2.39 14.68
CA TYR A 155 -7.86 -0.96 14.88
C TYR A 155 -8.88 -0.68 16.03
N PRO A 156 -9.90 -1.50 16.31
CA PRO A 156 -10.83 -1.26 17.41
C PRO A 156 -10.21 -1.22 18.81
N ALA A 157 -9.03 -1.83 18.98
CA ALA A 157 -8.34 -1.88 20.29
C ALA A 157 -7.34 -0.73 20.50
N LEU A 158 -7.26 0.26 19.61
CA LEU A 158 -6.27 1.35 19.73
C LEU A 158 -6.53 2.21 20.97
N ASN A 159 -7.80 2.49 21.30
CA ASN A 159 -8.15 3.29 22.47
C ASN A 159 -7.58 2.68 23.77
N GLU A 160 -7.74 1.39 23.98
CA GLU A 160 -7.22 0.70 25.18
C GLU A 160 -5.69 0.83 25.27
N ARG A 161 -5.00 0.88 24.13
CA ARG A 161 -3.54 1.00 24.10
C ARG A 161 -3.06 2.41 24.36
N TYR A 162 -3.75 3.41 23.82
CA TYR A 162 -3.47 4.80 24.20
C TYR A 162 -3.76 5.03 25.67
N TRP A 163 -4.84 4.49 26.22
CA TRP A 163 -5.11 4.55 27.68
C TRP A 163 -3.97 3.95 28.49
N ALA A 164 -3.47 2.77 28.12
CA ALA A 164 -2.33 2.15 28.81
C ALA A 164 -1.05 2.98 28.71
N LEU A 165 -0.81 3.66 27.58
CA LEU A 165 0.32 4.59 27.41
C LEU A 165 0.15 5.83 28.28
N PHE A 166 -1.04 6.42 28.37
CA PHE A 166 -1.32 7.56 29.25
C PHE A 166 -1.19 7.18 30.73
N GLU A 167 -1.66 6.00 31.11
CA GLU A 167 -1.47 5.47 32.47
C GLU A 167 0.02 5.31 32.82
N ALA A 168 0.80 4.79 31.90
CA ALA A 168 2.24 4.63 32.07
C ALA A 168 3.00 5.96 32.08
N ALA A 169 2.52 6.98 31.38
CA ALA A 169 3.06 8.34 31.44
C ALA A 169 2.77 9.00 32.80
N GLY A 170 1.66 8.64 33.44
CA GLY A 170 1.26 9.09 34.78
C GLY A 170 0.69 10.50 34.82
N ASP A 171 1.33 11.48 34.20
CA ASP A 171 0.88 12.87 34.14
C ASP A 171 0.60 13.23 32.67
N PRO A 172 -0.67 13.50 32.27
CA PRO A 172 -0.99 13.93 30.93
C PRO A 172 -0.26 15.21 30.47
N ALA A 173 0.14 16.06 31.41
CA ALA A 173 0.84 17.32 31.10
C ALA A 173 2.22 17.13 30.49
N ILE A 174 2.83 15.95 30.64
CA ILE A 174 4.12 15.62 29.99
C ILE A 174 3.97 15.08 28.58
N VAL A 175 2.76 14.80 28.11
CA VAL A 175 2.51 14.29 26.75
C VAL A 175 2.60 15.44 25.76
N GLU A 176 3.61 15.41 24.90
CA GLU A 176 3.83 16.43 23.86
C GLU A 176 3.15 16.09 22.54
N ALA A 177 3.00 14.78 22.23
CA ALA A 177 2.33 14.33 21.01
C ALA A 177 1.75 12.92 21.16
N ILE A 178 0.59 12.72 20.53
CA ILE A 178 -0.07 11.42 20.36
C ILE A 178 0.17 10.98 18.92
N LEU A 179 0.76 9.81 18.74
CA LEU A 179 1.29 9.37 17.46
C LEU A 179 0.81 7.96 17.12
N GLY A 180 0.71 7.66 15.82
CA GLY A 180 0.41 6.33 15.32
C GLY A 180 1.23 5.99 14.09
N GLN A 181 1.69 4.74 14.00
CA GLN A 181 2.44 4.25 12.84
C GLN A 181 1.83 2.95 12.31
N PRO A 182 1.16 3.01 11.16
CA PRO A 182 0.62 1.82 10.49
C PRO A 182 1.70 1.11 9.69
N TYR A 183 1.77 -0.21 9.80
CA TYR A 183 2.69 -1.06 9.02
C TYR A 183 1.92 -1.87 8.00
N GLY A 184 1.60 -1.27 6.88
CA GLY A 184 0.90 -1.91 5.77
C GLY A 184 -0.06 -0.97 5.06
N ASP A 185 -0.85 -1.54 4.15
CA ASP A 185 -1.85 -0.79 3.40
C ASP A 185 -3.09 -0.55 4.26
N ILE A 186 -3.37 0.71 4.53
CA ILE A 186 -4.54 1.12 5.31
C ILE A 186 -5.74 1.21 4.37
N GLY A 187 -6.64 0.26 4.48
CA GLY A 187 -7.87 0.23 3.71
C GLY A 187 -9.01 -0.40 4.52
N PRO A 188 -10.27 -0.21 4.10
CA PRO A 188 -11.42 -0.72 4.84
C PRO A 188 -11.40 -2.23 5.06
N ASP A 189 -10.70 -2.98 4.20
CA ASP A 189 -10.61 -4.44 4.28
C ASP A 189 -9.47 -4.92 5.19
N ASN A 190 -8.53 -4.05 5.59
CA ASN A 190 -7.27 -4.43 6.26
C ASN A 190 -7.15 -3.94 7.71
N TRP A 191 -8.06 -3.11 8.18
CA TRP A 191 -8.03 -2.53 9.53
C TRP A 191 -7.87 -3.57 10.65
N ASN A 192 -8.44 -4.76 10.49
CA ASN A 192 -8.46 -5.81 11.52
C ASN A 192 -7.16 -6.65 11.58
N THR A 193 -6.27 -6.50 10.60
CA THR A 193 -5.03 -7.29 10.49
C THR A 193 -3.79 -6.43 10.38
N LEU A 194 -3.96 -5.11 10.41
CA LEU A 194 -2.87 -4.17 10.27
C LEU A 194 -2.07 -4.07 11.57
N ARG A 195 -0.76 -4.30 11.50
CA ARG A 195 0.13 -3.93 12.58
C ARG A 195 0.14 -2.42 12.73
N PHE A 196 0.00 -1.94 13.98
CA PHE A 196 -0.06 -0.52 14.29
C PHE A 196 0.68 -0.25 15.60
N ASP A 197 1.61 0.69 15.59
CA ASP A 197 2.30 1.14 16.80
C ASP A 197 1.61 2.41 17.32
N CYS A 198 0.99 2.33 18.51
CA CYS A 198 0.49 3.48 19.26
C CYS A 198 1.65 4.08 20.03
N SER A 199 1.88 5.39 19.97
CA SER A 199 3.03 6.01 20.59
C SER A 199 2.69 7.35 21.26
N LEU A 200 3.42 7.70 22.32
CA LEU A 200 3.41 9.02 22.93
C LEU A 200 4.82 9.61 22.96
N LYS A 201 4.94 10.88 22.56
CA LYS A 201 6.13 11.68 22.82
C LYS A 201 5.97 12.33 24.19
N LEU A 202 6.96 12.20 25.05
CA LEU A 202 6.94 12.72 26.40
C LEU A 202 8.08 13.73 26.62
N SER A 203 7.78 14.84 27.30
CA SER A 203 8.79 15.84 27.69
C SER A 203 9.69 15.35 28.82
N ALA A 204 9.20 14.41 29.65
CA ALA A 204 9.91 13.84 30.77
C ALA A 204 9.59 12.33 30.88
N PRO A 205 10.32 11.46 30.14
CA PRO A 205 10.07 10.01 30.18
C PRO A 205 10.38 9.43 31.57
N ALA A 206 9.60 8.40 31.97
CA ALA A 206 9.85 7.65 33.19
C ALA A 206 11.11 6.79 33.04
N LYS A 207 11.70 6.37 34.21
CA LYS A 207 12.89 5.51 34.18
C LYS A 207 12.59 4.06 33.81
N THR A 208 11.37 3.61 34.00
CA THR A 208 10.92 2.24 33.73
C THR A 208 9.45 2.22 33.33
N TYR A 209 9.12 1.33 32.39
CA TYR A 209 7.77 1.12 31.88
C TYR A 209 7.35 -0.34 32.07
N PRO A 210 6.04 -0.65 32.05
CA PRO A 210 5.54 -2.03 31.94
C PRO A 210 6.15 -2.76 30.72
N GLU A 211 6.25 -4.09 30.81
CA GLU A 211 6.93 -4.94 29.81
C GLU A 211 6.34 -4.83 28.39
N ASN A 212 5.06 -4.48 28.27
CA ASN A 212 4.37 -4.30 26.99
C ASN A 212 4.62 -2.92 26.34
N ILE A 213 5.31 -2.02 27.02
CA ILE A 213 5.67 -0.69 26.53
C ILE A 213 7.16 -0.67 26.20
N VAL A 214 7.49 -0.25 25.01
CA VAL A 214 8.87 -0.14 24.54
C VAL A 214 9.25 1.31 24.28
N GLU A 215 10.49 1.65 24.58
CA GLU A 215 11.07 2.90 24.09
C GLU A 215 11.40 2.74 22.61
N THR A 216 11.06 3.75 21.83
CA THR A 216 11.27 3.77 20.37
C THR A 216 11.70 5.14 19.91
N GLN A 217 12.33 5.19 18.76
CA GLN A 217 12.73 6.44 18.14
C GLN A 217 11.88 6.69 16.89
N ILE A 218 11.26 7.85 16.80
CA ILE A 218 10.66 8.33 15.57
C ILE A 218 11.77 8.96 14.72
N VAL A 219 11.98 8.39 13.55
CA VAL A 219 13.04 8.82 12.64
C VAL A 219 12.65 10.17 12.03
N GLY A 220 13.52 11.15 12.14
CA GLY A 220 13.34 12.45 11.51
C GLY A 220 13.70 12.42 10.02
N GLY A 221 13.47 13.51 9.33
CA GLY A 221 13.79 13.67 7.93
C GLY A 221 12.76 14.48 7.16
N LEU A 222 12.89 14.51 5.84
CA LEU A 222 11.88 15.12 4.97
C LEU A 222 10.63 14.23 4.91
N ALA A 223 9.47 14.84 4.84
CA ALA A 223 8.21 14.15 4.65
C ALA A 223 7.25 14.99 3.79
N LEU A 224 6.36 14.33 3.06
CA LEU A 224 5.13 14.98 2.59
C LEU A 224 4.15 15.02 3.75
N LEU A 225 3.57 16.17 3.99
CA LEU A 225 2.59 16.41 5.04
C LEU A 225 1.24 16.75 4.44
N LYS A 226 0.20 16.09 4.94
CA LYS A 226 -1.19 16.46 4.72
C LYS A 226 -1.93 16.54 6.04
N ARG A 227 -2.58 17.68 6.30
CA ARG A 227 -3.57 17.77 7.38
C ARG A 227 -4.87 17.14 6.95
N HIS A 228 -5.29 16.11 7.68
CA HIS A 228 -6.61 15.52 7.62
C HIS A 228 -7.54 16.24 8.59
N LEU A 229 -8.77 16.50 8.15
CA LEU A 229 -9.84 17.08 8.97
C LEU A 229 -11.02 16.10 9.00
N GLY A 230 -11.56 15.86 10.19
CA GLY A 230 -12.75 15.04 10.40
C GLY A 230 -12.46 13.61 10.81
N SER A 231 -13.43 12.74 10.54
CA SER A 231 -13.42 11.33 10.95
C SER A 231 -12.20 10.56 10.50
N TYR A 232 -11.66 9.73 11.38
CA TYR A 232 -10.56 8.81 11.06
C TYR A 232 -10.92 7.80 9.97
N ASP A 233 -12.22 7.54 9.74
CA ASP A 233 -12.68 6.68 8.64
C ASP A 233 -12.32 7.25 7.26
N HIS A 234 -12.08 8.54 7.16
CA HIS A 234 -11.67 9.24 5.94
C HIS A 234 -10.15 9.41 5.79
N LEU A 235 -9.35 9.01 6.77
CA LEU A 235 -7.87 9.01 6.68
C LEU A 235 -7.34 8.33 5.41
N PRO A 236 -7.91 7.19 4.95
CA PRO A 236 -7.44 6.55 3.71
C PRO A 236 -7.42 7.48 2.49
N ALA A 237 -8.37 8.41 2.37
CA ALA A 237 -8.39 9.37 1.26
C ALA A 237 -7.24 10.39 1.37
N SER A 238 -6.96 10.90 2.59
CA SER A 238 -5.83 11.80 2.82
C SER A 238 -4.47 11.14 2.59
N ILE A 239 -4.38 9.84 2.89
CA ILE A 239 -3.20 9.04 2.58
C ILE A 239 -3.05 8.85 1.06
N ASP A 240 -4.14 8.58 0.34
CA ASP A 240 -4.12 8.48 -1.13
C ASP A 240 -3.60 9.76 -1.78
N ASP A 241 -3.97 10.93 -1.25
CA ASP A 241 -3.49 12.22 -1.73
C ASP A 241 -1.97 12.37 -1.60
N LEU A 242 -1.37 11.92 -0.48
CA LEU A 242 0.08 11.94 -0.28
C LEU A 242 0.81 11.07 -1.31
N TYR A 243 0.31 9.84 -1.52
CA TYR A 243 0.91 8.95 -2.53
C TYR A 243 0.69 9.46 -3.95
N HIS A 244 -0.47 10.06 -4.23
CA HIS A 244 -0.72 10.72 -5.51
C HIS A 244 0.31 11.84 -5.81
N ALA A 245 0.68 12.62 -4.80
CA ALA A 245 1.70 13.64 -4.95
C ALA A 245 3.05 13.05 -5.38
N THR A 246 3.43 11.86 -4.87
CA THR A 246 4.68 11.22 -5.29
C THR A 246 4.67 10.76 -6.76
N LEU A 247 3.49 10.56 -7.35
CA LEU A 247 3.37 10.25 -8.78
C LEU A 247 3.58 11.48 -9.66
N CYS A 248 3.33 12.68 -9.12
CA CYS A 248 3.42 13.96 -9.84
C CYS A 248 4.73 14.70 -9.59
N LEU A 249 5.32 14.57 -8.39
CA LEU A 249 6.53 15.28 -7.99
C LEU A 249 7.78 14.57 -8.54
N LYS A 250 8.66 15.36 -9.17
CA LYS A 250 9.95 14.85 -9.66
C LYS A 250 10.91 14.69 -8.48
N ASP A 251 11.77 13.69 -8.59
CA ASP A 251 12.88 13.43 -7.66
C ASP A 251 12.47 13.15 -6.20
N VAL A 252 11.19 12.91 -5.95
CA VAL A 252 10.69 12.50 -4.64
C VAL A 252 10.78 10.98 -4.52
N LYS A 253 11.47 10.52 -3.48
CA LYS A 253 11.60 9.09 -3.14
C LYS A 253 10.97 8.84 -1.79
N ILE A 254 10.07 7.88 -1.72
CA ILE A 254 9.47 7.44 -0.46
C ILE A 254 10.52 6.66 0.33
N ALA A 255 10.66 6.95 1.61
CA ALA A 255 11.55 6.25 2.52
C ALA A 255 10.98 4.87 2.92
N GLU A 256 11.75 4.07 3.65
CA GLU A 256 11.30 2.75 4.10
C GLU A 256 10.42 2.81 5.36
N GLU A 257 10.51 3.91 6.09
CA GLU A 257 9.75 4.16 7.31
C GLU A 257 8.24 4.18 7.04
N PRO A 258 7.41 3.69 7.97
CA PRO A 258 5.96 3.73 7.84
C PRO A 258 5.44 5.18 7.85
N LEU A 259 4.19 5.38 7.43
CA LEU A 259 3.49 6.64 7.68
C LEU A 259 3.53 6.98 9.17
N LEU A 260 3.55 8.28 9.47
CA LEU A 260 3.39 8.77 10.82
C LEU A 260 2.11 9.61 10.91
N PHE A 261 1.23 9.26 11.83
CA PHE A 261 0.07 10.05 12.22
C PHE A 261 0.41 10.83 13.47
N HIS A 262 0.10 12.11 13.49
CA HIS A 262 0.14 12.95 14.66
C HIS A 262 -1.28 13.45 14.92
N TYR A 263 -1.90 12.91 15.96
CA TYR A 263 -3.25 13.30 16.39
C TYR A 263 -3.15 14.59 17.19
N LEU A 264 -3.79 15.63 16.69
CA LEU A 264 -3.67 16.98 17.26
C LEU A 264 -4.77 17.30 18.27
N ASP A 265 -5.84 16.55 18.23
CA ASP A 265 -7.02 16.75 19.06
C ASP A 265 -7.39 15.46 19.80
N ASP A 266 -8.00 15.63 20.96
CA ASP A 266 -8.56 14.53 21.75
C ASP A 266 -9.97 14.20 21.22
N PRO A 267 -10.18 12.97 20.72
CA PRO A 267 -11.48 12.57 20.15
C PRO A 267 -12.60 12.43 21.21
N GLU A 268 -12.28 12.42 22.52
CA GLU A 268 -13.29 12.36 23.56
C GLU A 268 -13.96 13.71 23.82
N ILE A 269 -13.26 14.81 23.52
CA ILE A 269 -13.75 16.17 23.80
C ILE A 269 -13.92 17.03 22.54
N THR A 270 -13.40 16.59 21.39
CA THR A 270 -13.46 17.31 20.11
C THR A 270 -14.53 16.68 19.23
N ALA A 271 -15.38 17.50 18.62
CA ALA A 271 -16.37 16.99 17.67
C ALA A 271 -15.67 16.30 16.48
N GLU A 272 -16.19 15.16 16.04
CA GLU A 272 -15.58 14.33 15.00
C GLU A 272 -15.21 15.13 13.72
N ALA A 273 -16.08 16.06 13.32
CA ALA A 273 -15.87 16.90 12.13
C ALA A 273 -14.72 17.92 12.30
N GLU A 274 -14.28 18.18 13.54
CA GLU A 274 -13.24 19.15 13.87
C GLU A 274 -11.90 18.48 14.22
N LEU A 275 -11.86 17.14 14.28
CA LEU A 275 -10.64 16.39 14.54
C LEU A 275 -9.60 16.68 13.48
N ARG A 276 -8.35 16.89 13.93
CA ARG A 276 -7.20 17.14 13.05
C ARG A 276 -6.15 16.06 13.26
N THR A 277 -5.66 15.54 12.15
CA THR A 277 -4.54 14.59 12.13
C THR A 277 -3.53 15.02 11.08
N ASP A 278 -2.30 15.24 11.47
CA ASP A 278 -1.22 15.43 10.52
C ASP A 278 -0.69 14.06 10.07
N VAL A 279 -0.75 13.83 8.77
CA VAL A 279 -0.28 12.58 8.15
C VAL A 279 1.02 12.88 7.42
N TYR A 280 2.08 12.18 7.83
CA TYR A 280 3.41 12.32 7.23
C TYR A 280 3.75 11.07 6.41
N LEU A 281 4.17 11.28 5.17
CA LEU A 281 4.79 10.25 4.32
C LEU A 281 6.29 10.53 4.27
N PRO A 282 7.13 9.73 4.95
CA PRO A 282 8.58 9.95 5.00
C PRO A 282 9.23 9.86 3.61
N LEU A 283 10.22 10.71 3.37
CA LEU A 283 10.98 10.78 2.13
C LEU A 283 12.46 10.51 2.38
N VAL A 284 13.12 9.93 1.38
CA VAL A 284 14.58 9.86 1.35
C VAL A 284 15.15 11.26 1.15
N ALA A 285 16.14 11.62 1.97
CA ALA A 285 16.83 12.90 1.90
C ALA A 285 17.65 13.05 0.60
#